data_da0240fdb306362eb88809bed582974e
#
_entry.id   da0240fdb306362eb88809bed582974e
#
_cell.length_a   1.000
_cell.length_b   1.000
_cell.length_c   1.000
_cell.angle_alpha   90.00
_cell.angle_beta   90.00
_cell.angle_gamma   90.00
#
_symmetry.space_group_name_H-M   'P 1'
#
loop_
_entity.id
_entity.type
_entity.pdbx_description
1 polymer ?
#
loop_
_entity_poly.entity_id
_entity_poly.type
_entity_poly.pdbx_seq_one_letter_code
_entity_poly.pdbx_strand_id
1 'polypeptide(L)'
;MAAMNMNQEQFEQAIREKTPVLVDFWAPWCSYCRRIGPAYEKIGEEYADSLAVGKINIDEEPRLAGAEGIEDIPTLVLYRNGKAVDSIIAPGSKAEIDRFIQEALAK
;
A
#
# COMPACT_ATOMS: atom_id res chain seq x y z
N MET A 1 -8.08 8.22 10.95
CA MET A 1 -7.88 7.66 9.62
C MET A 1 -6.88 6.55 9.70
N ALA A 2 -7.28 5.42 9.18
CA ALA A 2 -6.46 4.23 9.29
C ALA A 2 -5.34 4.20 8.24
N ALA A 3 -5.62 4.58 7.00
CA ALA A 3 -4.61 4.63 5.95
C ALA A 3 -4.22 6.09 5.69
N MET A 4 -2.91 6.33 5.62
CA MET A 4 -2.39 7.69 5.46
C MET A 4 -2.12 8.01 3.99
N ASN A 5 -2.65 9.14 3.51
CA ASN A 5 -2.28 9.60 2.17
C ASN A 5 -0.84 10.09 2.21
N MET A 6 0.01 9.55 1.34
CA MET A 6 1.43 9.86 1.32
C MET A 6 1.82 10.57 0.03
N ASN A 7 2.68 11.58 0.15
CA ASN A 7 3.42 12.10 -0.98
C ASN A 7 4.77 11.40 -1.04
N GLN A 8 5.58 11.75 -2.03
CA GLN A 8 6.88 11.10 -2.22
C GLN A 8 7.78 11.22 -0.99
N GLU A 9 7.84 12.41 -0.38
CA GLU A 9 8.69 12.64 0.78
C GLU A 9 8.25 11.77 1.96
N GLN A 10 6.94 11.70 2.20
CA GLN A 10 6.40 10.90 3.29
C GLN A 10 6.65 9.41 3.04
N PHE A 11 6.51 8.96 1.79
CA PHE A 11 6.80 7.59 1.42
C PHE A 11 8.28 7.25 1.68
N GLU A 12 9.17 8.11 1.21
CA GLU A 12 10.61 7.86 1.38
C GLU A 12 10.99 7.80 2.85
N GLN A 13 10.39 8.65 3.66
CA GLN A 13 10.65 8.64 5.09
C GLN A 13 10.10 7.38 5.74
N ALA A 14 8.89 6.98 5.37
CA ALA A 14 8.23 5.80 5.95
C ALA A 14 9.03 4.52 5.71
N ILE A 15 9.52 4.31 4.48
CA ILE A 15 10.24 3.07 4.16
C ILE A 15 11.62 2.99 4.79
N ARG A 16 12.16 4.12 5.28
CA ARG A 16 13.43 4.13 6.00
C ARG A 16 13.30 3.67 7.45
N GLU A 17 12.08 3.65 7.97
CA GLU A 17 11.84 3.25 9.35
C GLU A 17 11.87 1.73 9.49
N LYS A 18 11.99 1.26 10.73
CA LYS A 18 12.05 -0.19 10.98
C LYS A 18 10.72 -0.87 10.78
N THR A 19 9.62 -0.14 11.00
CA THR A 19 8.29 -0.68 10.83
C THR A 19 8.02 -0.95 9.35
N PRO A 20 7.52 -2.13 8.97
CA PRO A 20 7.15 -2.37 7.59
C PRO A 20 6.03 -1.45 7.13
N VAL A 21 5.97 -1.20 5.84
CA VAL A 21 5.00 -0.26 5.26
C VAL A 21 4.22 -0.96 4.15
N LEU A 22 2.89 -0.87 4.23
CA LEU A 22 2.02 -1.31 3.15
C LEU A 22 1.52 -0.08 2.42
N VAL A 23 1.64 -0.06 1.11
CA VAL A 23 1.21 1.08 0.28
C VAL A 23 0.24 0.61 -0.79
N ASP A 24 -0.89 1.31 -0.89
CA ASP A 24 -1.87 1.12 -1.95
C ASP A 24 -1.66 2.22 -2.99
N PHE A 25 -1.17 1.83 -4.16
CA PHE A 25 -1.05 2.74 -5.30
C PHE A 25 -2.39 2.74 -6.04
N TRP A 26 -3.04 3.90 -6.09
CA TRP A 26 -4.43 4.00 -6.55
C TRP A 26 -4.65 5.30 -7.33
N ALA A 27 -5.84 5.45 -7.91
CA ALA A 27 -6.26 6.69 -8.55
C ALA A 27 -7.75 6.91 -8.33
N PRO A 28 -8.19 8.17 -8.24
CA PRO A 28 -9.62 8.46 -7.99
C PRO A 28 -10.55 8.00 -9.12
N TRP A 29 -10.04 7.89 -10.35
CA TRP A 29 -10.85 7.44 -11.49
C TRP A 29 -10.94 5.92 -11.59
N CYS A 30 -10.23 5.19 -10.75
CA CYS A 30 -10.20 3.73 -10.77
C CYS A 30 -11.34 3.20 -9.90
N SER A 31 -12.37 2.62 -10.52
CA SER A 31 -13.54 2.16 -9.77
C SER A 31 -13.20 1.02 -8.82
N TYR A 32 -12.32 0.10 -9.24
CA TYR A 32 -11.94 -1.01 -8.37
C TYR A 32 -11.12 -0.52 -7.17
N CYS A 33 -10.28 0.50 -7.36
CA CYS A 33 -9.55 1.12 -6.27
C CYS A 33 -10.52 1.64 -5.20
N ARG A 34 -11.61 2.28 -5.65
CA ARG A 34 -12.61 2.80 -4.73
C ARG A 34 -13.37 1.67 -4.04
N ARG A 35 -13.60 0.58 -4.76
CA ARG A 35 -14.33 -0.57 -4.22
C ARG A 35 -13.60 -1.21 -3.05
N ILE A 36 -12.28 -1.35 -3.12
CA ILE A 36 -11.52 -1.96 -2.03
C ILE A 36 -11.15 -0.97 -0.93
N GLY A 37 -11.47 0.30 -1.12
CA GLY A 37 -11.12 1.35 -0.15
C GLY A 37 -11.55 1.04 1.27
N PRO A 38 -12.83 0.70 1.51
CA PRO A 38 -13.25 0.38 2.88
C PRO A 38 -12.51 -0.80 3.50
N ALA A 39 -12.24 -1.85 2.71
CA ALA A 39 -11.46 -2.99 3.20
C ALA A 39 -10.05 -2.56 3.57
N TYR A 40 -9.43 -1.70 2.73
CA TYR A 40 -8.09 -1.21 2.97
C TYR A 40 -8.02 -0.34 4.24
N GLU A 41 -9.05 0.48 4.49
CA GLU A 41 -9.11 1.27 5.73
C GLU A 41 -9.15 0.35 6.95
N LYS A 42 -9.90 -0.74 6.88
CA LYS A 42 -9.94 -1.72 7.98
C LYS A 42 -8.58 -2.37 8.20
N ILE A 43 -7.87 -2.65 7.12
CA ILE A 43 -6.49 -3.16 7.21
C ILE A 43 -5.63 -2.17 8.01
N GLY A 44 -5.72 -0.88 7.70
CA GLY A 44 -4.98 0.14 8.42
C GLY A 44 -5.29 0.16 9.91
N GLU A 45 -6.57 -0.04 10.27
CA GLU A 45 -6.97 -0.09 11.68
C GLU A 45 -6.42 -1.34 12.37
N GLU A 46 -6.56 -2.48 11.72
CA GLU A 46 -6.20 -3.76 12.34
C GLU A 46 -4.68 -3.95 12.49
N TYR A 47 -3.91 -3.38 11.58
CA TYR A 47 -2.45 -3.54 11.59
C TYR A 47 -1.73 -2.32 12.16
N ALA A 48 -2.45 -1.39 12.80
CA ALA A 48 -1.88 -0.12 13.26
C ALA A 48 -0.64 -0.28 14.13
N ASP A 49 -0.58 -1.36 14.92
CA ASP A 49 0.55 -1.59 15.82
C ASP A 49 1.73 -2.29 15.15
N SER A 50 1.54 -2.84 13.96
CA SER A 50 2.58 -3.64 13.30
C SER A 50 3.00 -3.14 11.95
N LEU A 51 2.16 -2.33 11.28
CA LEU A 51 2.45 -1.78 9.96
C LEU A 51 2.14 -0.30 9.90
N ALA A 52 2.92 0.43 9.12
CA ALA A 52 2.46 1.73 8.62
C ALA A 52 1.66 1.44 7.35
N VAL A 53 0.45 1.96 7.24
CA VAL A 53 -0.44 1.70 6.11
C VAL A 53 -0.73 3.00 5.40
N GLY A 54 -0.35 3.07 4.13
CA GLY A 54 -0.47 4.31 3.36
C GLY A 54 -1.13 4.11 2.01
N LYS A 55 -1.45 5.24 1.39
CA LYS A 55 -2.03 5.30 0.05
C LYS A 55 -1.28 6.34 -0.75
N ILE A 56 -1.01 6.03 -2.01
CA ILE A 56 -0.38 6.98 -2.92
C ILE A 56 -1.23 7.11 -4.17
N ASN A 57 -1.71 8.33 -4.42
CA ASN A 57 -2.47 8.65 -5.61
C ASN A 57 -1.49 8.83 -6.77
N ILE A 58 -1.54 7.93 -7.76
CA ILE A 58 -0.57 7.94 -8.85
C ILE A 58 -0.70 9.18 -9.75
N ASP A 59 -1.85 9.83 -9.75
CA ASP A 59 -2.01 11.07 -10.50
C ASP A 59 -1.23 12.22 -9.86
N GLU A 60 -1.11 12.20 -8.54
CA GLU A 60 -0.37 13.21 -7.80
C GLU A 60 1.12 12.89 -7.72
N GLU A 61 1.49 11.61 -7.79
CA GLU A 61 2.88 11.18 -7.68
C GLU A 61 3.26 10.25 -8.84
N PRO A 62 3.19 10.76 -10.09
CA PRO A 62 3.46 9.89 -11.25
C PRO A 62 4.91 9.41 -11.34
N ARG A 63 5.86 10.21 -10.89
CA ARG A 63 7.27 9.80 -10.92
C ARG A 63 7.51 8.66 -9.93
N LEU A 64 6.91 8.76 -8.76
CA LEU A 64 7.04 7.73 -7.75
C LEU A 64 6.43 6.42 -8.25
N ALA A 65 5.23 6.48 -8.81
CA ALA A 65 4.59 5.29 -9.37
C ALA A 65 5.47 4.63 -10.43
N GLY A 66 6.06 5.44 -11.32
CA GLY A 66 6.97 4.91 -12.34
C GLY A 66 8.22 4.30 -11.74
N ALA A 67 8.82 4.96 -10.75
CA ALA A 67 10.03 4.47 -10.10
C ALA A 67 9.79 3.14 -9.38
N GLU A 68 8.57 2.96 -8.84
CA GLU A 68 8.21 1.72 -8.14
C GLU A 68 7.65 0.66 -9.07
N GLY A 69 7.63 0.92 -10.37
CA GLY A 69 7.22 -0.07 -11.36
C GLY A 69 5.73 -0.37 -11.37
N ILE A 70 4.91 0.60 -10.98
CA ILE A 70 3.46 0.41 -10.92
C ILE A 70 2.88 0.54 -12.32
N GLU A 71 2.33 -0.56 -12.84
CA GLU A 71 1.69 -0.58 -14.16
C GLU A 71 0.18 -0.72 -14.06
N ASP A 72 -0.28 -1.45 -13.06
CA ASP A 72 -1.71 -1.69 -12.84
C ASP A 72 -2.13 -1.13 -11.50
N ILE A 73 -3.38 -0.70 -11.38
CA ILE A 73 -3.91 -0.23 -10.10
C ILE A 73 -5.25 -0.89 -9.83
N PRO A 74 -5.59 -1.15 -8.56
CA PRO A 74 -4.74 -0.90 -7.39
C PRO A 74 -3.63 -1.93 -7.28
N THR A 75 -2.45 -1.50 -6.87
CA THR A 75 -1.36 -2.40 -6.53
C THR A 75 -0.94 -2.11 -5.10
N LEU A 76 -0.97 -3.14 -4.27
CA LEU A 76 -0.51 -3.05 -2.89
C LEU A 76 0.91 -3.61 -2.83
N VAL A 77 1.82 -2.84 -2.23
CA VAL A 77 3.22 -3.24 -2.10
C VAL A 77 3.60 -3.20 -0.63
N LEU A 78 4.24 -4.25 -0.15
CA LEU A 78 4.80 -4.27 1.19
C LEU A 78 6.28 -3.96 1.13
N TYR A 79 6.69 -2.96 1.91
CA TYR A 79 8.09 -2.52 2.00
C TYR A 79 8.65 -2.87 3.36
N ARG A 80 9.91 -3.31 3.37
CA ARG A 80 10.65 -3.55 4.61
C ARG A 80 12.11 -3.24 4.36
N ASN A 81 12.71 -2.48 5.30
CA ASN A 81 14.12 -2.09 5.21
C ASN A 81 14.41 -1.32 3.92
N GLY A 82 13.48 -0.46 3.50
CA GLY A 82 13.64 0.40 2.34
C GLY A 82 13.38 -0.28 1.01
N LYS A 83 12.95 -1.54 1.00
CA LYS A 83 12.80 -2.30 -0.24
C LYS A 83 11.43 -2.97 -0.33
N ALA A 84 10.91 -3.08 -1.55
CA ALA A 84 9.69 -3.84 -1.80
C ALA A 84 9.96 -5.32 -1.54
N VAL A 85 9.15 -5.93 -0.69
CA VAL A 85 9.25 -7.35 -0.37
C VAL A 85 8.35 -8.15 -1.29
N ASP A 86 7.14 -7.67 -1.53
CA ASP A 86 6.15 -8.36 -2.35
C ASP A 86 5.06 -7.38 -2.75
N SER A 87 4.28 -7.76 -3.75
CA SER A 87 3.17 -6.93 -4.22
C SER A 87 2.00 -7.81 -4.65
N ILE A 88 0.80 -7.22 -4.65
CA ILE A 88 -0.41 -7.88 -5.13
C ILE A 88 -1.25 -6.87 -5.91
N ILE A 89 -1.80 -7.31 -7.03
CA ILE A 89 -2.61 -6.47 -7.90
C ILE A 89 -4.07 -6.81 -7.69
N ALA A 90 -4.89 -5.78 -7.48
CA ALA A 90 -6.36 -5.89 -7.42
C ALA A 90 -6.83 -7.05 -6.52
N PRO A 91 -6.45 -7.06 -5.24
CA PRO A 91 -6.91 -8.14 -4.35
C PRO A 91 -8.44 -8.18 -4.29
N GLY A 92 -9.00 -9.38 -4.23
CA GLY A 92 -10.44 -9.58 -4.36
C GLY A 92 -11.23 -9.35 -3.09
N SER A 93 -10.57 -9.28 -1.93
CA SER A 93 -11.25 -9.16 -0.65
C SER A 93 -10.28 -8.74 0.45
N LYS A 94 -10.85 -8.30 1.58
CA LYS A 94 -10.03 -8.01 2.76
C LYS A 94 -9.25 -9.25 3.22
N ALA A 95 -9.88 -10.43 3.15
CA ALA A 95 -9.22 -11.68 3.51
C ALA A 95 -7.99 -11.94 2.64
N GLU A 96 -8.09 -11.63 1.37
CA GLU A 96 -6.96 -11.79 0.46
C GLU A 96 -5.83 -10.82 0.80
N ILE A 97 -6.17 -9.59 1.20
CA ILE A 97 -5.19 -8.62 1.66
C ILE A 97 -4.52 -9.11 2.94
N ASP A 98 -5.30 -9.61 3.88
CA ASP A 98 -4.76 -10.18 5.13
C ASP A 98 -3.75 -11.29 4.84
N ARG A 99 -4.09 -12.21 3.94
CA ARG A 99 -3.21 -13.32 3.58
C ARG A 99 -1.93 -12.81 2.93
N PHE A 100 -2.07 -11.84 2.02
CA PHE A 100 -0.91 -11.23 1.38
C PHE A 100 0.05 -10.64 2.41
N ILE A 101 -0.48 -9.89 3.37
CA ILE A 101 0.34 -9.26 4.42
C ILE A 101 1.07 -10.32 5.23
N GLN A 102 0.36 -11.37 5.67
CA GLN A 102 0.97 -12.42 6.48
C GLN A 102 2.09 -13.13 5.73
N GLU A 103 1.87 -13.45 4.46
CA GLU A 103 2.87 -14.11 3.64
C GLU A 103 4.06 -13.21 3.34
N ALA A 104 3.81 -11.93 3.07
CA ALA A 104 4.89 -10.99 2.78
C ALA A 104 5.75 -10.73 4.00
N LEU A 105 5.12 -10.63 5.18
CA LEU A 105 5.88 -10.41 6.43
C LEU A 105 6.74 -11.62 6.80
N ALA A 106 6.39 -12.80 6.31
CA ALA A 106 7.15 -14.02 6.58
C ALA A 106 8.38 -14.17 5.68
N LYS A 107 8.50 -13.35 4.66
CA LYS A 107 9.63 -13.44 3.71
C LYS A 107 10.91 -12.80 4.21
#